data_a6fa6b975b96b4c87d37d6c6276b5896
#
_entry.id   a6fa6b975b96b4c87d37d6c6276b5896
#
_cell.length_a   1.000
_cell.length_b   1.000
_cell.length_c   1.000
_cell.angle_alpha   90.00
_cell.angle_beta   90.00
_cell.angle_gamma   90.00
#
_symmetry.space_group_name_H-M   'P 1'
#
loop_
_entity.id
_entity.type
_entity.pdbx_description
1 polymer ?
#
loop_
_entity_poly.entity_id
_entity_poly.type
_entity_poly.pdbx_seq_one_letter_code
_entity_poly.pdbx_strand_id
1 'polypeptide(L)'
;IYCLSRKKVEELAEILRANDIKAQAYHAGLESALRSQTQDDFLMEKIDVIVATIAFGMGIDKPDVRFVIHYDIPKSLEGYYQETGRAGRDGGEGQCICFYSPKDIERLRRFQQGKPVAEQEISNQLLFETQSYAESPLCRRKLLLHYFGEEYEQENWGNCDNCRKKYRMMDATELLGIILETIQQLNEKFHTEHIVDIIKGNETAAVLSYKHNELENFGAGEDEDEATL
;
A
#
# COMPACT_ATOMS: atom_id res chain seq x y z
N ILE A 1 10.28 6.42 -11.83
CA ILE A 1 8.84 6.10 -11.70
C ILE A 1 8.68 4.60 -11.87
N TYR A 2 8.03 3.92 -10.90
CA TYR A 2 7.81 2.48 -10.93
C TYR A 2 6.40 2.14 -11.40
N CYS A 3 6.29 1.16 -12.32
CA CYS A 3 5.04 0.60 -12.83
C CYS A 3 5.06 -0.93 -12.78
N LEU A 4 3.89 -1.55 -12.66
CA LEU A 4 3.77 -3.02 -12.62
C LEU A 4 3.97 -3.70 -13.97
N SER A 5 3.63 -3.03 -15.08
CA SER A 5 3.66 -3.65 -16.42
C SER A 5 4.62 -2.94 -17.37
N ARG A 6 5.27 -3.73 -18.25
CA ARG A 6 6.15 -3.22 -19.32
C ARG A 6 5.43 -2.23 -20.23
N LYS A 7 4.20 -2.57 -20.63
CA LYS A 7 3.35 -1.72 -21.46
C LYS A 7 3.13 -0.36 -20.83
N LYS A 8 2.81 -0.31 -19.51
CA LYS A 8 2.61 0.97 -18.80
C LYS A 8 3.90 1.78 -18.71
N VAL A 9 5.04 1.11 -18.52
CA VAL A 9 6.37 1.74 -18.54
C VAL A 9 6.63 2.47 -19.87
N GLU A 10 6.37 1.80 -21.00
CA GLU A 10 6.56 2.37 -22.33
C GLU A 10 5.61 3.53 -22.60
N GLU A 11 4.30 3.34 -22.34
CA GLU A 11 3.26 4.36 -22.49
C GLU A 11 3.58 5.63 -21.66
N LEU A 12 3.94 5.45 -20.40
CA LEU A 12 4.20 6.60 -19.53
C LEU A 12 5.49 7.32 -19.92
N ALA A 13 6.55 6.60 -20.30
CA ALA A 13 7.77 7.20 -20.81
C ALA A 13 7.51 8.01 -22.10
N GLU A 14 6.62 7.52 -22.98
CA GLU A 14 6.22 8.24 -24.19
C GLU A 14 5.41 9.51 -23.85
N ILE A 15 4.45 9.42 -22.94
CA ILE A 15 3.69 10.58 -22.46
C ILE A 15 4.62 11.67 -21.90
N LEU A 16 5.59 11.28 -21.08
CA LEU A 16 6.54 12.22 -20.49
C LEU A 16 7.39 12.90 -21.58
N ARG A 17 7.90 12.13 -22.56
CA ARG A 17 8.64 12.70 -23.70
C ARG A 17 7.80 13.66 -24.54
N ALA A 18 6.53 13.32 -24.76
CA ALA A 18 5.59 14.19 -25.47
C ALA A 18 5.30 15.52 -24.74
N ASN A 19 5.65 15.59 -23.44
CA ASN A 19 5.57 16.79 -22.60
C ASN A 19 6.95 17.37 -22.27
N ASP A 20 7.93 17.18 -23.16
CA ASP A 20 9.29 17.73 -23.08
C ASP A 20 10.11 17.28 -21.84
N ILE A 21 9.72 16.17 -21.21
CA ILE A 21 10.47 15.56 -20.12
C ILE A 21 11.41 14.49 -20.70
N LYS A 22 12.70 14.59 -20.44
CA LYS A 22 13.70 13.62 -20.89
C LYS A 22 13.53 12.31 -20.12
N ALA A 23 12.62 11.44 -20.56
CA ALA A 23 12.27 10.18 -19.92
C ALA A 23 12.62 8.97 -20.78
N GLN A 24 13.08 7.88 -20.14
CA GLN A 24 13.36 6.61 -20.79
C GLN A 24 12.63 5.46 -20.07
N ALA A 25 12.18 4.50 -20.89
CA ALA A 25 11.61 3.25 -20.41
C ALA A 25 12.72 2.27 -19.99
N TYR A 26 12.50 1.52 -18.89
CA TYR A 26 13.42 0.48 -18.44
C TYR A 26 12.68 -0.75 -17.90
N HIS A 27 12.86 -1.88 -18.53
CA HIS A 27 12.31 -3.16 -18.09
C HIS A 27 13.11 -4.35 -18.64
N ALA A 28 12.92 -5.51 -18.06
CA ALA A 28 13.68 -6.73 -18.44
C ALA A 28 13.41 -7.22 -19.87
N GLY A 29 12.36 -6.72 -20.55
CA GLY A 29 12.08 -7.03 -21.95
C GLY A 29 12.89 -6.24 -22.97
N LEU A 30 13.63 -5.21 -22.55
CA LEU A 30 14.52 -4.44 -23.41
C LEU A 30 15.83 -5.22 -23.62
N GLU A 31 16.48 -4.98 -24.77
CA GLU A 31 17.82 -5.51 -25.05
C GLU A 31 18.84 -5.06 -23.99
N SER A 32 19.80 -5.92 -23.68
CA SER A 32 20.81 -5.65 -22.65
C SER A 32 21.61 -4.36 -22.93
N ALA A 33 21.99 -4.15 -24.21
CA ALA A 33 22.71 -2.95 -24.63
C ALA A 33 21.90 -1.67 -24.36
N LEU A 34 20.60 -1.68 -24.70
CA LEU A 34 19.72 -0.54 -24.47
C LEU A 34 19.52 -0.28 -22.96
N ARG A 35 19.42 -1.32 -22.14
CA ARG A 35 19.33 -1.18 -20.68
C ARG A 35 20.59 -0.54 -20.11
N SER A 36 21.77 -0.99 -20.52
CA SER A 36 23.04 -0.41 -20.09
C SER A 36 23.14 1.06 -20.52
N GLN A 37 22.81 1.36 -21.78
CA GLN A 37 22.82 2.73 -22.29
C GLN A 37 21.86 3.65 -21.50
N THR A 38 20.64 3.17 -21.18
CA THR A 38 19.68 3.94 -20.38
C THR A 38 20.19 4.22 -18.97
N GLN A 39 20.90 3.26 -18.36
CA GLN A 39 21.51 3.47 -17.04
C GLN A 39 22.63 4.52 -17.11
N ASP A 40 23.51 4.42 -18.10
CA ASP A 40 24.61 5.37 -18.30
C ASP A 40 24.07 6.79 -18.58
N ASP A 41 23.05 6.90 -19.44
CA ASP A 41 22.43 8.18 -19.74
C ASP A 41 21.74 8.82 -18.53
N PHE A 42 21.18 8.01 -17.62
CA PHE A 42 20.63 8.48 -16.36
C PHE A 42 21.72 8.93 -15.37
N LEU A 43 22.79 8.16 -15.23
CA LEU A 43 23.93 8.50 -14.37
C LEU A 43 24.63 9.78 -14.87
N MET A 44 24.73 9.96 -16.19
CA MET A 44 25.33 11.12 -16.84
C MET A 44 24.37 12.32 -17.01
N GLU A 45 23.17 12.28 -16.44
CA GLU A 45 22.18 13.36 -16.49
C GLU A 45 21.71 13.75 -17.91
N LYS A 46 21.86 12.83 -18.87
CA LYS A 46 21.30 13.03 -20.21
C LYS A 46 19.80 12.83 -20.26
N ILE A 47 19.26 12.03 -19.32
CA ILE A 47 17.83 11.85 -19.06
C ILE A 47 17.52 12.18 -17.63
N ASP A 48 16.36 12.77 -17.40
CA ASP A 48 15.93 13.25 -16.08
C ASP A 48 15.08 12.19 -15.34
N VAL A 49 14.38 11.32 -16.10
CA VAL A 49 13.41 10.38 -15.55
C VAL A 49 13.59 8.99 -16.15
N ILE A 50 13.67 7.98 -15.29
CA ILE A 50 13.48 6.59 -15.69
C ILE A 50 12.08 6.13 -15.29
N VAL A 51 11.34 5.59 -16.25
CA VAL A 51 10.08 4.87 -16.00
C VAL A 51 10.38 3.39 -16.09
N ALA A 52 10.17 2.63 -15.01
CA ALA A 52 10.65 1.27 -14.92
C ALA A 52 9.68 0.31 -14.24
N THR A 53 9.87 -0.98 -14.52
CA THR A 53 9.44 -2.04 -13.62
C THR A 53 10.48 -2.26 -12.51
N ILE A 54 10.21 -3.17 -11.56
CA ILE A 54 11.17 -3.58 -10.51
C ILE A 54 12.55 -4.05 -11.07
N ALA A 55 12.67 -4.22 -12.39
CA ALA A 55 13.94 -4.55 -13.02
C ALA A 55 14.98 -3.43 -12.92
N PHE A 56 14.55 -2.19 -12.70
CA PHE A 56 15.41 -1.04 -12.42
C PHE A 56 15.68 -0.97 -10.93
N GLY A 57 16.78 -1.54 -10.50
CA GLY A 57 17.01 -1.57 -9.06
C GLY A 57 18.42 -2.00 -8.68
N MET A 58 18.76 -3.26 -8.86
CA MET A 58 20.06 -3.76 -8.44
C MET A 58 21.20 -3.10 -9.24
N GLY A 59 22.17 -2.54 -8.52
CA GLY A 59 23.38 -1.96 -9.13
C GLY A 59 23.24 -0.50 -9.59
N ILE A 60 22.10 0.16 -9.41
CA ILE A 60 21.95 1.58 -9.73
C ILE A 60 22.25 2.40 -8.48
N ASP A 61 23.36 3.14 -8.53
CA ASP A 61 23.78 4.04 -7.46
C ASP A 61 23.91 5.47 -7.99
N LYS A 62 22.75 6.13 -8.17
CA LYS A 62 22.66 7.57 -8.41
C LYS A 62 22.30 8.24 -7.09
N PRO A 63 23.20 9.07 -6.51
CA PRO A 63 23.01 9.59 -5.16
C PRO A 63 21.93 10.68 -5.09
N ASP A 64 21.75 11.45 -6.13
CA ASP A 64 20.96 12.67 -6.21
C ASP A 64 19.55 12.48 -6.79
N VAL A 65 18.97 11.30 -6.62
CA VAL A 65 17.55 11.05 -6.99
C VAL A 65 16.64 11.89 -6.10
N ARG A 66 15.88 12.80 -6.69
CA ARG A 66 15.01 13.74 -5.97
C ARG A 66 13.60 13.24 -5.75
N PHE A 67 13.12 12.29 -6.56
CA PHE A 67 11.82 11.69 -6.35
C PHE A 67 11.78 10.22 -6.77
N VAL A 68 11.02 9.44 -6.04
CA VAL A 68 10.62 8.09 -6.41
C VAL A 68 9.09 8.06 -6.42
N ILE A 69 8.53 7.72 -7.57
CA ILE A 69 7.08 7.68 -7.77
C ILE A 69 6.66 6.25 -8.07
N HIS A 70 5.74 5.71 -7.29
CA HIS A 70 5.05 4.47 -7.59
C HIS A 70 3.73 4.81 -8.29
N TYR A 71 3.69 4.58 -9.61
CA TYR A 71 2.47 4.74 -10.41
C TYR A 71 1.45 3.66 -10.05
N ASP A 72 1.93 2.47 -9.78
CA ASP A 72 1.15 1.36 -9.23
C ASP A 72 1.70 1.01 -7.84
N ILE A 73 0.83 0.64 -6.91
CA ILE A 73 1.26 0.22 -5.57
C ILE A 73 2.20 -1.00 -5.66
N PRO A 74 3.30 -1.05 -4.90
CA PRO A 74 4.19 -2.20 -4.88
C PRO A 74 3.51 -3.44 -4.26
N LYS A 75 4.10 -4.61 -4.50
CA LYS A 75 3.55 -5.89 -4.03
C LYS A 75 3.86 -6.19 -2.57
N SER A 76 4.80 -5.47 -1.99
CA SER A 76 5.22 -5.61 -0.59
C SER A 76 5.87 -4.34 -0.08
N LEU A 77 5.92 -4.19 1.25
CA LEU A 77 6.58 -3.06 1.90
C LEU A 77 8.10 -3.12 1.78
N GLU A 78 8.70 -4.31 1.70
CA GLU A 78 10.14 -4.47 1.45
C GLU A 78 10.52 -3.93 0.08
N GLY A 79 9.72 -4.24 -0.96
CA GLY A 79 9.90 -3.70 -2.30
C GLY A 79 9.78 -2.18 -2.29
N TYR A 80 8.73 -1.66 -1.65
CA TYR A 80 8.53 -0.24 -1.48
C TYR A 80 9.71 0.45 -0.79
N TYR A 81 10.19 -0.10 0.32
CA TYR A 81 11.34 0.44 1.06
C TYR A 81 12.62 0.43 0.22
N GLN A 82 12.90 -0.68 -0.46
CA GLN A 82 14.07 -0.82 -1.33
C GLN A 82 14.05 0.20 -2.48
N GLU A 83 12.88 0.45 -3.07
CA GLU A 83 12.70 1.38 -4.18
C GLU A 83 12.74 2.83 -3.72
N THR A 84 12.05 3.18 -2.63
CA THR A 84 12.07 4.53 -2.04
C THR A 84 13.42 4.90 -1.44
N GLY A 85 14.18 3.93 -0.93
CA GLY A 85 15.54 4.10 -0.42
C GLY A 85 16.57 4.55 -1.45
N ARG A 86 16.16 4.79 -2.71
CA ARG A 86 17.00 5.41 -3.75
C ARG A 86 16.98 6.93 -3.71
N ALA A 87 15.94 7.52 -3.12
CA ALA A 87 15.82 8.97 -3.03
C ALA A 87 16.77 9.55 -1.96
N GLY A 88 17.47 10.63 -2.32
CA GLY A 88 18.24 11.42 -1.36
C GLY A 88 19.46 10.73 -0.73
N ARG A 89 20.13 9.83 -1.43
CA ARG A 89 21.33 9.13 -0.91
C ARG A 89 22.51 10.06 -0.66
N ASP A 90 22.52 11.21 -1.28
CA ASP A 90 23.49 12.28 -1.04
C ASP A 90 23.20 13.13 0.21
N GLY A 91 22.16 12.77 0.97
CA GLY A 91 21.67 13.55 2.12
C GLY A 91 20.77 14.71 1.75
N GLY A 92 20.51 14.95 0.47
CA GLY A 92 19.55 15.93 -0.01
C GLY A 92 18.10 15.47 0.17
N GLU A 93 17.16 16.41 0.05
CA GLU A 93 15.73 16.08 0.13
C GLU A 93 15.31 15.17 -1.01
N GLY A 94 14.55 14.13 -0.68
CA GLY A 94 13.94 13.21 -1.62
C GLY A 94 12.45 13.04 -1.33
N GLN A 95 11.63 13.04 -2.36
CA GLN A 95 10.18 12.81 -2.25
C GLN A 95 9.81 11.41 -2.72
N CYS A 96 9.04 10.70 -1.91
CA CYS A 96 8.47 9.40 -2.24
C CYS A 96 6.96 9.53 -2.35
N ILE A 97 6.43 9.23 -3.54
CA ILE A 97 5.00 9.36 -3.85
C ILE A 97 4.50 7.99 -4.29
N CYS A 98 3.40 7.53 -3.73
CA CYS A 98 2.73 6.31 -4.16
C CYS A 98 1.27 6.62 -4.49
N PHE A 99 0.85 6.33 -5.71
CA PHE A 99 -0.57 6.32 -6.07
C PHE A 99 -1.19 5.01 -5.60
N TYR A 100 -2.34 5.12 -4.98
CA TYR A 100 -3.06 3.98 -4.42
C TYR A 100 -4.55 4.06 -4.72
N SER A 101 -5.12 2.91 -5.06
CA SER A 101 -6.55 2.68 -5.13
C SER A 101 -6.85 1.25 -4.64
N PRO A 102 -7.97 0.99 -3.93
CA PRO A 102 -8.36 -0.37 -3.53
C PRO A 102 -8.43 -1.35 -4.71
N LYS A 103 -8.77 -0.86 -5.92
CA LYS A 103 -8.76 -1.66 -7.16
C LYS A 103 -7.37 -2.19 -7.54
N ASP A 104 -6.31 -1.57 -7.06
CA ASP A 104 -4.93 -2.04 -7.31
C ASP A 104 -4.67 -3.34 -6.55
N ILE A 105 -5.16 -3.46 -5.34
CA ILE A 105 -5.06 -4.68 -4.52
C ILE A 105 -5.81 -5.83 -5.20
N GLU A 106 -7.03 -5.60 -5.69
CA GLU A 106 -7.78 -6.62 -6.44
C GLU A 106 -7.03 -7.08 -7.69
N ARG A 107 -6.44 -6.12 -8.42
CA ARG A 107 -5.63 -6.41 -9.61
C ARG A 107 -4.41 -7.25 -9.25
N LEU A 108 -3.71 -6.92 -8.18
CA LEU A 108 -2.53 -7.66 -7.71
C LEU A 108 -2.90 -9.08 -7.24
N ARG A 109 -4.02 -9.26 -6.55
CA ARG A 109 -4.54 -10.59 -6.18
C ARG A 109 -4.84 -11.45 -7.40
N ARG A 110 -5.38 -10.89 -8.48
CA ARG A 110 -5.62 -11.64 -9.73
C ARG A 110 -4.33 -12.17 -10.36
N PHE A 111 -3.20 -11.47 -10.21
CA PHE A 111 -1.90 -11.97 -10.68
C PHE A 111 -1.36 -13.16 -9.87
N GLN A 112 -1.96 -13.49 -8.74
CA GLN A 112 -1.58 -14.67 -7.95
C GLN A 112 -2.38 -15.92 -8.34
N GLN A 113 -3.47 -15.77 -9.09
CA GLN A 113 -4.30 -16.90 -9.54
C GLN A 113 -3.46 -17.89 -10.36
N GLY A 114 -3.60 -19.17 -10.03
CA GLY A 114 -2.85 -20.25 -10.69
C GLY A 114 -1.47 -20.56 -10.11
N LYS A 115 -1.01 -19.81 -9.10
CA LYS A 115 0.19 -20.17 -8.35
C LYS A 115 -0.11 -21.24 -7.29
N PRO A 116 0.92 -21.94 -6.75
CA PRO A 116 0.76 -22.82 -5.59
C PRO A 116 0.12 -22.09 -4.41
N VAL A 117 -0.73 -22.79 -3.64
CA VAL A 117 -1.50 -22.20 -2.52
C VAL A 117 -0.59 -21.50 -1.51
N ALA A 118 0.53 -22.11 -1.13
CA ALA A 118 1.48 -21.50 -0.20
C ALA A 118 2.08 -20.18 -0.72
N GLU A 119 2.33 -20.06 -2.04
CA GLU A 119 2.78 -18.78 -2.63
C GLU A 119 1.67 -17.74 -2.65
N GLN A 120 0.42 -18.16 -2.84
CA GLN A 120 -0.72 -17.26 -2.78
C GLN A 120 -0.93 -16.72 -1.36
N GLU A 121 -0.82 -17.56 -0.34
CA GLU A 121 -0.94 -17.16 1.07
C GLU A 121 0.10 -16.12 1.45
N ILE A 122 1.39 -16.38 1.17
CA ILE A 122 2.47 -15.43 1.41
C ILE A 122 2.22 -14.12 0.66
N SER A 123 1.87 -14.20 -0.64
CA SER A 123 1.62 -13.01 -1.46
C SER A 123 0.43 -12.20 -0.95
N ASN A 124 -0.63 -12.86 -0.49
CA ASN A 124 -1.81 -12.19 0.06
C ASN A 124 -1.48 -11.49 1.39
N GLN A 125 -0.64 -12.11 2.23
CA GLN A 125 -0.16 -11.50 3.47
C GLN A 125 0.62 -10.21 3.16
N LEU A 126 1.59 -10.26 2.24
CA LEU A 126 2.38 -9.08 1.84
C LEU A 126 1.50 -7.97 1.23
N LEU A 127 0.48 -8.35 0.45
CA LEU A 127 -0.48 -7.39 -0.08
C LEU A 127 -1.36 -6.77 1.00
N PHE A 128 -1.78 -7.55 1.99
CA PHE A 128 -2.55 -7.06 3.13
C PHE A 128 -1.73 -6.03 3.94
N GLU A 129 -0.46 -6.32 4.21
CA GLU A 129 0.45 -5.39 4.91
C GLU A 129 0.65 -4.09 4.12
N THR A 130 0.80 -4.20 2.79
CA THR A 130 0.94 -3.04 1.91
C THR A 130 -0.35 -2.21 1.85
N GLN A 131 -1.51 -2.87 1.82
CA GLN A 131 -2.83 -2.23 1.90
C GLN A 131 -2.99 -1.49 3.23
N SER A 132 -2.72 -2.17 4.35
CA SER A 132 -2.80 -1.60 5.69
C SER A 132 -1.91 -0.36 5.83
N TYR A 133 -0.70 -0.41 5.28
CA TYR A 133 0.18 0.77 5.21
C TYR A 133 -0.42 1.91 4.39
N ALA A 134 -1.01 1.62 3.23
CA ALA A 134 -1.57 2.63 2.34
C ALA A 134 -2.82 3.30 2.94
N GLU A 135 -3.67 2.54 3.64
CA GLU A 135 -4.95 3.00 4.20
C GLU A 135 -4.83 3.58 5.61
N SER A 136 -3.78 3.25 6.34
CA SER A 136 -3.58 3.72 7.72
C SER A 136 -3.49 5.24 7.81
N PRO A 137 -4.12 5.86 8.82
CA PRO A 137 -3.96 7.28 9.15
C PRO A 137 -2.68 7.60 9.92
N LEU A 138 -1.94 6.59 10.37
CA LEU A 138 -0.72 6.78 11.15
C LEU A 138 0.44 7.33 10.31
N CYS A 139 1.45 7.87 10.99
CA CYS A 139 2.66 8.39 10.34
C CYS A 139 3.33 7.31 9.47
N ARG A 140 3.54 7.61 8.17
CA ARG A 140 4.14 6.68 7.20
C ARG A 140 5.51 6.15 7.65
N ARG A 141 6.35 7.03 8.20
CA ARG A 141 7.67 6.62 8.71
C ARG A 141 7.53 5.68 9.92
N LYS A 142 6.66 6.02 10.88
CA LYS A 142 6.43 5.18 12.05
C LYS A 142 5.98 3.77 11.68
N LEU A 143 5.02 3.66 10.77
CA LEU A 143 4.53 2.38 10.27
C LEU A 143 5.64 1.56 9.59
N LEU A 144 6.43 2.22 8.74
CA LEU A 144 7.49 1.54 8.00
C LEU A 144 8.62 1.06 8.91
N LEU A 145 9.05 1.87 9.87
CA LEU A 145 10.07 1.50 10.87
C LEU A 145 9.56 0.35 11.75
N HIS A 146 8.32 0.44 12.22
CA HIS A 146 7.69 -0.62 13.00
C HIS A 146 7.62 -1.95 12.22
N TYR A 147 7.28 -1.90 10.93
CA TYR A 147 7.29 -3.07 10.05
C TYR A 147 8.65 -3.78 10.01
N PHE A 148 9.74 -3.02 10.04
CA PHE A 148 11.10 -3.56 10.09
C PHE A 148 11.63 -3.82 11.52
N GLY A 149 10.77 -3.74 12.53
CA GLY A 149 11.10 -4.04 13.93
C GLY A 149 11.83 -2.91 14.65
N GLU A 150 11.80 -1.70 14.11
CA GLU A 150 12.39 -0.51 14.74
C GLU A 150 11.31 0.29 15.49
N GLU A 151 11.59 0.62 16.74
CA GLU A 151 10.73 1.49 17.54
C GLU A 151 11.01 2.96 17.20
N TYR A 152 9.94 3.71 16.91
CA TYR A 152 10.01 5.15 16.68
C TYR A 152 9.26 5.88 17.79
N GLU A 153 10.01 6.49 18.70
CA GLU A 153 9.49 7.11 19.93
C GLU A 153 8.55 8.30 19.67
N GLN A 154 8.75 9.03 18.56
CA GLN A 154 7.92 10.19 18.26
C GLN A 154 6.55 9.77 17.71
N GLU A 155 5.50 10.52 18.05
CA GLU A 155 4.15 10.24 17.51
C GLU A 155 4.11 10.34 15.99
N ASN A 156 4.82 11.33 15.43
CA ASN A 156 4.89 11.53 14.00
C ASN A 156 6.20 12.19 13.58
N TRP A 157 6.52 12.05 12.31
CA TRP A 157 7.70 12.68 11.69
C TRP A 157 7.46 14.13 11.24
N GLY A 158 6.18 14.54 11.12
CA GLY A 158 5.81 15.89 10.70
C GLY A 158 5.80 16.12 9.18
N ASN A 159 6.33 15.21 8.38
CA ASN A 159 6.57 15.45 6.94
C ASN A 159 5.89 14.49 5.95
N CYS A 160 5.17 13.48 6.40
CA CYS A 160 4.36 12.64 5.48
C CYS A 160 2.97 13.24 5.26
N ASP A 161 2.24 12.66 4.29
CA ASP A 161 0.85 13.04 3.98
C ASP A 161 -0.05 12.96 5.21
N ASN A 162 0.04 11.89 6.00
CA ASN A 162 -0.75 11.69 7.21
C ASN A 162 -0.39 12.68 8.32
N CYS A 163 0.90 13.01 8.52
CA CYS A 163 1.31 14.00 9.52
C CYS A 163 0.80 15.42 9.19
N ARG A 164 0.62 15.72 7.90
CA ARG A 164 0.13 17.03 7.43
C ARG A 164 -1.39 17.16 7.44
N LYS A 165 -2.12 16.02 7.48
CA LYS A 165 -3.58 16.00 7.59
C LYS A 165 -4.00 16.13 9.05
N LYS A 166 -5.05 16.89 9.28
CA LYS A 166 -5.72 16.92 10.58
C LYS A 166 -6.84 15.89 10.54
N TYR A 167 -6.64 14.76 11.20
CA TYR A 167 -7.68 13.77 11.39
C TYR A 167 -8.53 14.17 12.60
N ARG A 168 -9.84 13.97 12.48
CA ARG A 168 -10.73 14.03 13.62
C ARG A 168 -10.60 12.68 14.33
N MET A 169 -10.00 12.69 15.50
CA MET A 169 -9.92 11.51 16.35
C MET A 169 -11.22 11.38 17.14
N MET A 170 -11.70 10.16 17.29
CA MET A 170 -12.77 9.79 18.21
C MET A 170 -12.25 8.77 19.21
N ASP A 171 -12.79 8.78 20.42
CA ASP A 171 -12.55 7.70 21.39
C ASP A 171 -13.45 6.52 21.01
N ALA A 172 -12.84 5.45 20.51
CA ALA A 172 -13.53 4.23 20.10
C ALA A 172 -13.36 3.09 21.14
N THR A 173 -12.92 3.40 22.37
CA THR A 173 -12.59 2.38 23.38
C THR A 173 -13.80 1.52 23.73
N GLU A 174 -14.97 2.13 23.92
CA GLU A 174 -16.21 1.41 24.25
C GLU A 174 -16.68 0.58 23.05
N LEU A 175 -16.69 1.15 21.86
CA LEU A 175 -17.06 0.46 20.62
C LEU A 175 -16.15 -0.73 20.33
N LEU A 176 -14.85 -0.57 20.51
CA LEU A 176 -13.88 -1.66 20.37
C LEU A 176 -14.13 -2.78 21.38
N GLY A 177 -14.50 -2.44 22.63
CA GLY A 177 -14.92 -3.41 23.64
C GLY A 177 -16.09 -4.26 23.15
N ILE A 178 -17.15 -3.63 22.67
CA ILE A 178 -18.34 -4.27 22.12
C ILE A 178 -17.99 -5.21 20.95
N ILE A 179 -17.15 -4.74 20.01
CA ILE A 179 -16.71 -5.54 18.87
C ILE A 179 -15.97 -6.79 19.33
N LEU A 180 -14.99 -6.65 20.24
CA LEU A 180 -14.18 -7.77 20.73
C LEU A 180 -15.02 -8.78 21.52
N GLU A 181 -15.95 -8.34 22.36
CA GLU A 181 -16.88 -9.21 23.07
C GLU A 181 -17.79 -9.97 22.10
N THR A 182 -18.29 -9.31 21.06
CA THR A 182 -19.11 -9.96 20.03
C THR A 182 -18.31 -11.03 19.30
N ILE A 183 -17.09 -10.74 18.87
CA ILE A 183 -16.18 -11.71 18.22
C ILE A 183 -15.96 -12.92 19.13
N GLN A 184 -15.69 -12.71 20.41
CA GLN A 184 -15.47 -13.77 21.39
C GLN A 184 -16.73 -14.63 21.60
N GLN A 185 -17.91 -14.03 21.71
CA GLN A 185 -19.19 -14.75 21.84
C GLN A 185 -19.45 -15.63 20.61
N LEU A 186 -19.04 -15.19 19.43
CA LEU A 186 -19.17 -15.91 18.17
C LEU A 186 -18.06 -16.96 17.96
N ASN A 187 -17.14 -17.15 18.92
CA ASN A 187 -15.99 -18.05 18.84
C ASN A 187 -15.11 -17.82 17.59
N GLU A 188 -14.99 -16.58 17.14
CA GLU A 188 -14.15 -16.17 16.00
C GLU A 188 -14.49 -16.89 14.67
N LYS A 189 -15.75 -17.31 14.48
CA LYS A 189 -16.16 -18.17 13.34
C LYS A 189 -16.83 -17.41 12.20
N PHE A 190 -17.09 -16.13 12.36
CA PHE A 190 -17.86 -15.34 11.39
C PHE A 190 -17.00 -14.27 10.76
N HIS A 191 -17.33 -13.91 9.51
CA HIS A 191 -16.67 -12.85 8.77
C HIS A 191 -17.03 -11.46 9.32
N THR A 192 -16.22 -10.47 9.01
CA THR A 192 -16.36 -9.08 9.46
C THR A 192 -17.75 -8.53 9.16
N GLU A 193 -18.27 -8.72 7.94
CA GLU A 193 -19.59 -8.23 7.55
C GLU A 193 -20.72 -8.74 8.47
N HIS A 194 -20.62 -9.99 8.93
CA HIS A 194 -21.61 -10.55 9.84
C HIS A 194 -21.53 -9.92 11.24
N ILE A 195 -20.34 -9.58 11.71
CA ILE A 195 -20.12 -8.90 12.98
C ILE A 195 -20.66 -7.47 12.90
N VAL A 196 -20.40 -6.78 11.79
CA VAL A 196 -20.95 -5.44 11.50
C VAL A 196 -22.46 -5.49 11.48
N ASP A 197 -23.09 -6.47 10.83
CA ASP A 197 -24.54 -6.66 10.82
C ASP A 197 -25.12 -6.80 12.24
N ILE A 198 -24.48 -7.57 13.11
CA ILE A 198 -24.92 -7.72 14.51
C ILE A 198 -24.83 -6.39 15.25
N ILE A 199 -23.69 -5.72 15.17
CA ILE A 199 -23.46 -4.46 15.90
C ILE A 199 -24.38 -3.34 15.39
N LYS A 200 -24.68 -3.32 14.09
CA LYS A 200 -25.62 -2.39 13.46
C LYS A 200 -27.08 -2.72 13.74
N GLY A 201 -27.38 -3.92 14.25
CA GLY A 201 -28.76 -4.38 14.42
C GLY A 201 -29.46 -4.78 13.12
N ASN A 202 -28.68 -5.15 12.09
CA ASN A 202 -29.24 -5.59 10.81
C ASN A 202 -29.79 -7.02 10.91
N GLU A 203 -31.11 -7.19 10.74
CA GLU A 203 -31.77 -8.50 10.72
C GLU A 203 -31.57 -9.23 9.39
N THR A 204 -30.31 -9.53 9.04
CA THR A 204 -30.03 -10.32 7.84
C THR A 204 -30.47 -11.79 8.02
N ALA A 205 -30.67 -12.50 6.90
CA ALA A 205 -31.04 -13.91 6.94
C ALA A 205 -30.04 -14.77 7.74
N ALA A 206 -28.75 -14.43 7.69
CA ALA A 206 -27.70 -15.07 8.45
C ALA A 206 -27.84 -14.79 9.96
N VAL A 207 -28.00 -13.51 10.35
CA VAL A 207 -28.18 -13.09 11.75
C VAL A 207 -29.37 -13.80 12.38
N LEU A 208 -30.50 -13.85 11.68
CA LEU A 208 -31.73 -14.51 12.16
C LEU A 208 -31.57 -16.04 12.23
N SER A 209 -30.92 -16.67 11.24
CA SER A 209 -30.77 -18.14 11.22
C SER A 209 -29.91 -18.67 12.37
N TYR A 210 -28.91 -17.89 12.80
CA TYR A 210 -28.07 -18.22 13.96
C TYR A 210 -28.60 -17.63 15.26
N LYS A 211 -29.71 -16.88 15.24
CA LYS A 211 -30.28 -16.17 16.39
C LYS A 211 -29.34 -15.15 17.03
N HIS A 212 -28.48 -14.55 16.22
CA HIS A 212 -27.54 -13.55 16.73
C HIS A 212 -28.22 -12.19 17.00
N ASN A 213 -29.45 -12.00 16.57
CA ASN A 213 -30.32 -10.90 17.00
C ASN A 213 -30.75 -10.98 18.48
N GLU A 214 -30.50 -12.11 19.15
CA GLU A 214 -30.74 -12.29 20.59
C GLU A 214 -29.50 -11.96 21.45
N LEU A 215 -28.35 -11.60 20.82
CA LEU A 215 -27.12 -11.23 21.53
C LEU A 215 -27.27 -9.86 22.22
N GLU A 216 -26.62 -9.68 23.35
CA GLU A 216 -26.66 -8.43 24.14
C GLU A 216 -26.13 -7.23 23.33
N ASN A 217 -25.12 -7.49 22.48
CA ASN A 217 -24.49 -6.47 21.65
C ASN A 217 -25.21 -6.24 20.28
N PHE A 218 -26.39 -6.86 20.07
CA PHE A 218 -27.15 -6.62 18.85
C PHE A 218 -27.71 -5.19 18.83
N GLY A 219 -27.33 -4.41 17.80
CA GLY A 219 -27.72 -3.01 17.65
C GLY A 219 -26.92 -2.04 18.53
N ALA A 220 -25.89 -2.50 19.25
CA ALA A 220 -25.12 -1.62 20.15
C ALA A 220 -24.35 -0.50 19.44
N GLY A 221 -24.17 -0.60 18.12
CA GLY A 221 -23.56 0.43 17.26
C GLY A 221 -24.49 0.90 16.15
N GLU A 222 -25.81 0.91 16.36
CA GLU A 222 -26.81 1.32 15.37
C GLU A 222 -26.57 2.73 14.83
N ASP A 223 -26.14 3.66 15.69
CA ASP A 223 -25.88 5.06 15.37
C ASP A 223 -24.51 5.30 14.72
N GLU A 224 -23.62 4.32 14.74
CA GLU A 224 -22.28 4.47 14.17
C GLU A 224 -22.30 4.34 12.64
N ASP A 225 -21.35 5.02 11.94
CA ASP A 225 -21.20 4.85 10.50
C ASP A 225 -20.59 3.47 10.21
N GLU A 226 -21.08 2.76 9.19
CA GLU A 226 -20.58 1.45 8.76
C GLU A 226 -19.07 1.48 8.46
N ALA A 227 -18.54 2.61 7.98
CA ALA A 227 -17.12 2.83 7.77
C ALA A 227 -16.29 2.97 9.07
N THR A 228 -16.95 3.13 10.22
CA THR A 228 -16.33 3.25 11.54
C THR A 228 -16.21 1.88 12.22
N LEU A 229 -17.11 0.95 11.91
CA LEU A 229 -17.15 -0.44 12.37
C LEU A 229 -16.27 -1.35 11.51
#